data_c559235d71895709862864249acc5f35
#
_entry.id   c559235d71895709862864249acc5f35
#
_cell.length_a   1.000
_cell.length_b   1.000
_cell.length_c   1.000
_cell.angle_alpha   90.00
_cell.angle_beta   90.00
_cell.angle_gamma   90.00
#
_symmetry.space_group_name_H-M   'P 1'
#
loop_
_entity.id
_entity.type
_entity.pdbx_description
1 polymer ?
#
loop_
_entity_poly.entity_id
_entity_poly.type
_entity_poly.pdbx_seq_one_letter_code
_entity_poly.pdbx_strand_id
1 'polypeptide(L)'
;MSKNEQAMLDRIKRTARKVMPSGARVFLYGSRARGEAHEGSDWDILRLVSGYPAGVDAYDTWAYPLTEVGWKHGQVIIPVIYSQEEWDHPASLLFRRNVEQDAIALV
;
A
#
# COMPACT_ATOMS: atom_id res chain seq x y z
N MET A 1 16.75 4.19 2.89
CA MET A 1 16.47 3.71 1.52
C MET A 1 17.53 4.20 0.56
N SER A 2 17.85 3.38 -0.44
CA SER A 2 18.69 3.80 -1.54
C SER A 2 17.99 4.88 -2.39
N LYS A 3 18.73 5.53 -3.27
CA LYS A 3 18.15 6.53 -4.20
C LYS A 3 17.12 5.90 -5.12
N ASN A 4 17.36 4.67 -5.58
CA ASN A 4 16.42 3.96 -6.45
C ASN A 4 15.14 3.58 -5.71
N GLU A 5 15.26 3.14 -4.46
CA GLU A 5 14.12 2.86 -3.61
C GLU A 5 13.30 4.12 -3.34
N GLN A 6 13.96 5.22 -3.04
CA GLN A 6 13.27 6.49 -2.78
C GLN A 6 12.53 6.97 -4.03
N ALA A 7 13.15 6.85 -5.20
CA ALA A 7 12.50 7.22 -6.46
C ALA A 7 11.26 6.37 -6.72
N MET A 8 11.33 5.07 -6.46
CA MET A 8 10.18 4.17 -6.59
C MET A 8 9.08 4.53 -5.61
N LEU A 9 9.43 4.80 -4.36
CA LEU A 9 8.47 5.22 -3.33
C LEU A 9 7.77 6.51 -3.73
N ASP A 10 8.48 7.47 -4.30
CA ASP A 10 7.90 8.73 -4.76
C ASP A 10 6.88 8.50 -5.89
N ARG A 11 7.15 7.56 -6.80
CA ARG A 11 6.19 7.16 -7.85
C ARG A 11 4.94 6.53 -7.25
N ILE A 12 5.10 5.67 -6.27
CA ILE A 12 4.00 5.03 -5.55
C ILE A 12 3.13 6.09 -4.88
N LYS A 13 3.75 7.04 -4.18
CA LYS A 13 3.02 8.14 -3.52
C LYS A 13 2.22 8.97 -4.52
N ARG A 14 2.82 9.35 -5.63
CA ARG A 14 2.14 10.16 -6.65
C ARG A 14 0.95 9.42 -7.24
N THR A 15 1.11 8.14 -7.55
CA THR A 15 0.03 7.32 -8.10
C THR A 15 -1.09 7.16 -7.08
N ALA A 16 -0.76 6.88 -5.83
CA ALA A 16 -1.74 6.74 -4.77
C ALA A 16 -2.59 8.02 -4.61
N ARG A 17 -1.93 9.19 -4.61
CA ARG A 17 -2.62 10.47 -4.49
C ARG A 17 -3.60 10.72 -5.63
N LYS A 18 -3.29 10.27 -6.83
CA LYS A 18 -4.17 10.47 -7.99
C LYS A 18 -5.43 9.62 -7.94
N VAL A 19 -5.33 8.41 -7.40
CA VAL A 19 -6.42 7.42 -7.48
C VAL A 19 -7.18 7.23 -6.19
N MET A 20 -6.76 7.89 -5.12
CA MET A 20 -7.37 7.71 -3.81
C MET A 20 -8.65 8.52 -3.62
N PRO A 21 -9.67 7.92 -3.00
CA PRO A 21 -10.81 8.71 -2.53
C PRO A 21 -10.39 9.61 -1.36
N SER A 22 -11.13 10.69 -1.17
CA SER A 22 -10.93 11.61 -0.05
C SER A 22 -11.01 10.86 1.29
N GLY A 23 -10.09 11.15 2.20
CA GLY A 23 -10.07 10.56 3.53
C GLY A 23 -9.42 9.19 3.62
N ALA A 24 -8.95 8.61 2.52
CA ALA A 24 -8.22 7.36 2.57
C ALA A 24 -6.79 7.58 3.07
N ARG A 25 -6.25 6.57 3.75
CA ARG A 25 -4.86 6.55 4.22
C ARG A 25 -4.10 5.44 3.53
N VAL A 26 -2.83 5.69 3.22
CA VAL A 26 -1.96 4.72 2.55
C VAL A 26 -0.67 4.55 3.34
N PHE A 27 -0.25 3.30 3.50
CA PHE A 27 0.93 2.95 4.27
C PHE A 27 1.84 2.01 3.48
N LEU A 28 3.13 2.20 3.64
CA LEU A 28 4.14 1.19 3.28
C LEU A 28 4.40 0.33 4.52
N TYR A 29 4.44 -0.98 4.35
CA TYR A 29 4.81 -1.89 5.42
C TYR A 29 5.71 -3.01 4.88
N GLY A 30 6.08 -3.96 5.73
CA GLY A 30 6.93 -5.07 5.32
C GLY A 30 8.41 -4.71 5.20
N SER A 31 9.17 -5.51 4.45
CA SER A 31 10.63 -5.40 4.40
C SER A 31 11.14 -4.05 3.89
N ARG A 32 10.44 -3.45 2.93
CA ARG A 32 10.81 -2.12 2.42
C ARG A 32 10.69 -1.04 3.50
N ALA A 33 9.66 -1.15 4.33
CA ALA A 33 9.47 -0.20 5.43
C ALA A 33 10.51 -0.40 6.54
N ARG A 34 10.92 -1.64 6.79
CA ARG A 34 11.91 -1.95 7.83
C ARG A 34 13.36 -1.67 7.43
N GLY A 35 13.62 -1.37 6.17
CA GLY A 35 14.99 -1.23 5.68
C GLY A 35 15.72 -2.57 5.50
N GLU A 36 14.97 -3.67 5.41
CA GLU A 36 15.51 -5.03 5.26
C GLU A 36 15.34 -5.57 3.84
N ALA A 37 14.86 -4.74 2.92
CA ALA A 37 14.60 -5.16 1.56
C ALA A 37 15.90 -5.40 0.79
N HIS A 38 15.82 -6.34 -0.14
CA HIS A 38 16.87 -6.60 -1.11
C HIS A 38 16.31 -6.39 -2.52
N GLU A 39 17.16 -6.50 -3.52
CA GLU A 39 16.72 -6.45 -4.91
C GLU A 39 15.67 -7.52 -5.15
N GLY A 40 14.55 -7.14 -5.76
CA GLY A 40 13.44 -8.05 -6.00
C GLY A 40 12.44 -8.17 -4.86
N SER A 41 12.65 -7.49 -3.72
CA SER A 41 11.65 -7.45 -2.65
C SER A 41 10.40 -6.72 -3.09
N ASP A 42 9.23 -7.22 -2.67
CA ASP A 42 7.94 -6.61 -2.97
C ASP A 42 7.74 -5.30 -2.22
N TRP A 43 6.90 -4.44 -2.78
CA TRP A 43 6.43 -3.22 -2.14
C TRP A 43 5.04 -3.47 -1.58
N ASP A 44 4.94 -3.63 -0.27
CA ASP A 44 3.68 -3.91 0.42
C ASP A 44 2.97 -2.60 0.76
N ILE A 45 1.85 -2.35 0.11
CA ILE A 45 1.09 -1.09 0.24
C ILE A 45 -0.30 -1.39 0.77
N LEU A 46 -0.66 -0.75 1.88
CA LEU A 46 -1.97 -0.88 2.49
C LEU A 46 -2.76 0.41 2.29
N ARG A 47 -4.00 0.27 1.85
CA ARG A 47 -4.98 1.36 1.86
C ARG A 47 -6.03 1.11 2.94
N LEU A 48 -6.27 2.12 3.77
CA LEU A 48 -7.39 2.15 4.69
C LEU A 48 -8.36 3.23 4.26
N VAL A 49 -9.63 2.91 4.17
CA VAL A 49 -10.67 3.84 3.75
C VAL A 49 -11.83 3.80 4.73
N SER A 50 -12.42 4.97 5.02
CA SER A 50 -13.65 5.06 5.81
C SER A 50 -14.82 4.58 4.96
N GLY A 51 -15.70 3.80 5.57
CA GLY A 51 -16.83 3.24 4.85
C GLY A 51 -16.49 1.94 4.15
N TYR A 52 -17.42 1.43 3.40
CA TYR A 52 -17.29 0.13 2.75
C TYR A 52 -16.63 0.29 1.38
N PRO A 53 -15.60 -0.50 1.08
CA PRO A 53 -15.03 -0.46 -0.26
C PRO A 53 -16.05 -0.92 -1.29
N ALA A 54 -16.04 -0.28 -2.45
CA ALA A 54 -17.00 -0.55 -3.51
C ALA A 54 -16.66 -1.84 -4.31
N GLY A 55 -16.20 -2.89 -3.65
CA GLY A 55 -15.95 -4.17 -4.28
C GLY A 55 -14.91 -4.13 -5.39
N VAL A 56 -15.22 -4.76 -6.52
CA VAL A 56 -14.30 -4.90 -7.65
C VAL A 56 -13.87 -3.55 -8.22
N ASP A 57 -14.78 -2.59 -8.27
CA ASP A 57 -14.48 -1.25 -8.81
C ASP A 57 -13.43 -0.53 -7.98
N ALA A 58 -13.48 -0.68 -6.67
CA ALA A 58 -12.48 -0.07 -5.79
C ALA A 58 -11.09 -0.67 -6.06
N TYR A 59 -11.01 -1.98 -6.27
CA TYR A 59 -9.76 -2.64 -6.60
C TYR A 59 -9.22 -2.14 -7.95
N ASP A 60 -10.04 -2.16 -8.98
CA ASP A 60 -9.61 -1.77 -10.33
C ASP A 60 -9.21 -0.30 -10.38
N THR A 61 -9.94 0.56 -9.69
CA THR A 61 -9.69 2.00 -9.71
C THR A 61 -8.43 2.37 -8.93
N TRP A 62 -8.14 1.67 -7.85
CA TRP A 62 -7.06 2.04 -6.95
C TRP A 62 -5.86 1.09 -7.02
N ALA A 63 -6.10 -0.21 -6.90
CA ALA A 63 -5.00 -1.18 -6.78
C ALA A 63 -4.27 -1.41 -8.10
N TYR A 64 -5.01 -1.52 -9.18
CA TYR A 64 -4.42 -1.81 -10.49
C TYR A 64 -3.44 -0.74 -10.97
N PRO A 65 -3.72 0.56 -10.83
CA PRO A 65 -2.73 1.59 -11.20
C PRO A 65 -1.41 1.47 -10.45
N LEU A 66 -1.43 1.07 -9.19
CA LEU A 66 -0.22 0.82 -8.41
C LEU A 66 0.55 -0.39 -8.94
N THR A 67 -0.15 -1.48 -9.19
CA THR A 67 0.45 -2.68 -9.77
C THR A 67 1.12 -2.37 -11.11
N GLU A 68 0.46 -1.60 -11.96
CA GLU A 68 0.98 -1.19 -13.26
C GLU A 68 2.25 -0.33 -13.13
N VAL A 69 2.30 0.57 -12.17
CA VAL A 69 3.51 1.38 -11.91
C VAL A 69 4.68 0.47 -11.55
N GLY A 70 4.45 -0.54 -10.75
CA GLY A 70 5.48 -1.54 -10.43
C GLY A 70 6.00 -2.21 -11.68
N TRP A 71 5.11 -2.75 -12.50
CA TRP A 71 5.50 -3.45 -13.72
C TRP A 71 6.31 -2.57 -14.68
N LYS A 72 5.93 -1.32 -14.82
CA LYS A 72 6.67 -0.37 -15.67
C LYS A 72 8.12 -0.16 -15.25
N HIS A 73 8.42 -0.42 -13.99
CA HIS A 73 9.76 -0.23 -13.43
C HIS A 73 10.44 -1.53 -13.00
N GLY A 74 9.91 -2.67 -13.47
CA GLY A 74 10.48 -3.98 -13.16
C GLY A 74 10.36 -4.37 -11.69
N GLN A 75 9.33 -3.86 -11.00
CA GLN A 75 9.10 -4.10 -9.59
C GLN A 75 7.72 -4.69 -9.35
N VAL A 76 7.53 -5.31 -8.19
CA VAL A 76 6.23 -5.86 -7.79
C VAL A 76 5.67 -5.04 -6.64
N ILE A 77 4.49 -4.47 -6.85
CA ILE A 77 3.73 -3.78 -5.82
C ILE A 77 2.55 -4.66 -5.45
N ILE A 78 2.38 -4.91 -4.17
CA ILE A 78 1.27 -5.70 -3.62
C ILE A 78 0.31 -4.75 -2.90
N PRO A 79 -0.75 -4.31 -3.55
CA PRO A 79 -1.74 -3.43 -2.90
C PRO A 79 -2.76 -4.26 -2.13
N VAL A 80 -3.02 -3.85 -0.89
CA VAL A 80 -4.02 -4.45 -0.02
C VAL A 80 -5.01 -3.38 0.40
N ILE A 81 -6.29 -3.70 0.34
CA ILE A 81 -7.37 -2.76 0.65
C ILE A 81 -8.16 -3.27 1.85
N TYR A 82 -8.30 -2.40 2.85
CA TYR A 82 -9.18 -2.62 3.99
C TYR A 82 -10.08 -1.40 4.19
N SER A 83 -11.32 -1.64 4.59
CA SER A 83 -12.13 -0.58 5.20
C SER A 83 -11.71 -0.45 6.67
N GLN A 84 -12.01 0.68 7.29
CA GLN A 84 -11.74 0.86 8.72
C GLN A 84 -12.46 -0.21 9.54
N GLU A 85 -13.68 -0.56 9.17
CA GLU A 85 -14.45 -1.60 9.84
C GLU A 85 -13.78 -2.97 9.76
N GLU A 86 -13.31 -3.36 8.57
CA GLU A 86 -12.56 -4.60 8.39
C GLU A 86 -11.25 -4.59 9.18
N TRP A 87 -10.57 -3.45 9.20
CA TRP A 87 -9.32 -3.28 9.92
C TRP A 87 -9.49 -3.43 11.43
N ASP A 88 -10.60 -2.95 11.96
CA ASP A 88 -10.92 -3.01 13.39
C ASP A 88 -11.51 -4.34 13.81
N HIS A 89 -11.86 -5.20 12.86
CA HIS A 89 -12.44 -6.51 13.13
C HIS A 89 -11.39 -7.46 13.73
N PRO A 90 -11.76 -8.28 14.73
CA PRO A 90 -10.83 -9.24 15.36
C PRO A 90 -10.12 -10.18 14.38
N ALA A 91 -10.76 -10.52 13.26
CA ALA A 91 -10.17 -11.40 12.26
C ALA A 91 -8.91 -10.82 11.63
N SER A 92 -8.75 -9.50 11.64
CA SER A 92 -7.59 -8.81 11.05
C SER A 92 -6.46 -8.55 12.06
N LEU A 93 -6.63 -8.92 13.31
CA LEU A 93 -5.76 -8.50 14.40
C LEU A 93 -4.28 -8.85 14.18
N LEU A 94 -3.98 -10.07 13.76
CA LEU A 94 -2.59 -10.48 13.52
C LEU A 94 -1.93 -9.68 12.41
N PHE A 95 -2.62 -9.53 11.29
CA PHE A 95 -2.13 -8.75 10.17
C PHE A 95 -1.95 -7.28 10.57
N ARG A 96 -2.95 -6.73 11.26
CA ARG A 96 -2.90 -5.36 11.76
C ARG A 96 -1.68 -5.12 12.67
N ARG A 97 -1.41 -6.02 13.60
CA ARG A 97 -0.24 -5.89 14.48
C ARG A 97 1.06 -5.91 13.70
N ASN A 98 1.17 -6.81 12.72
CA ASN A 98 2.37 -6.90 11.88
C ASN A 98 2.58 -5.61 11.09
N VAL A 99 1.52 -5.08 10.52
CA VAL A 99 1.59 -3.82 9.76
C VAL A 99 1.97 -2.65 10.66
N GLU A 100 1.32 -2.53 11.82
CA GLU A 100 1.54 -1.40 12.73
C GLU A 100 2.98 -1.32 13.26
N GLN A 101 3.69 -2.44 13.33
CA GLN A 101 5.11 -2.44 13.73
C GLN A 101 5.98 -1.67 12.76
N ASP A 102 5.67 -1.72 11.47
CA ASP A 102 6.56 -1.25 10.42
C ASP A 102 5.99 -0.06 9.63
N ALA A 103 4.70 0.21 9.75
CA ALA A 103 3.98 1.09 8.83
C ALA A 103 4.57 2.50 8.77
N ILE A 104 4.77 2.97 7.54
CA ILE A 104 5.16 4.33 7.21
C ILE A 104 3.99 4.96 6.45
N ALA A 105 3.46 6.06 6.96
CA ALA A 105 2.37 6.76 6.29
C ALA A 105 2.88 7.40 4.99
N LEU A 106 2.19 7.13 3.89
CA LEU A 106 2.52 7.69 2.58
C LEU A 106 1.58 8.83 2.20
N VAL A 107 0.35 8.71 2.63
CA VAL A 107 -0.68 9.72 2.38
C VAL A 107 -1.60 9.80 3.58
#